data_c1e875fda0714d5c6a71f585c8df636d
#
_entry.id   c1e875fda0714d5c6a71f585c8df636d
#
_cell.length_a   1.000
_cell.length_b   1.000
_cell.length_c   1.000
_cell.angle_alpha   90.00
_cell.angle_beta   90.00
_cell.angle_gamma   90.00
#
_symmetry.space_group_name_H-M   'P 1'
#
loop_
_entity.id
_entity.type
_entity.pdbx_description
1 polymer ?
#
loop_
_entity_poly.entity_id
_entity_poly.type
_entity_poly.pdbx_seq_one_letter_code
_entity_poly.pdbx_strand_id
1 'polypeptide(L)'
;PLQILICYWSFAVGGTILRPMDSADNIIKKENILSERTQLPANYQLTSNFAPNGDQPTAIKELFSGISEGERDQVLLGVTGSGKTFTIAHVIEQTKRPALILAPNKTLAAQLYGEMKALFPDNAVEYFVSYYDYYQPEAYVPRSDLYIEKESSINEQIDRMRHSATRALLERDDVIIVASVSCIYGIGSVETYSTMTLRLAEGDEIERQTLLRSLTELQYRRNDLNFVRGTFRVRGDNVELFPAHLEDR
;
A
#
# COMPACT_ATOMS: atom_id res chain seq x y z
N PRO A 1 8.07 22.59 0.45
CA PRO A 1 6.67 22.61 0.84
C PRO A 1 6.21 21.17 1.11
N LEU A 2 5.60 20.99 2.29
CA LEU A 2 5.07 19.70 2.70
C LEU A 2 3.77 19.47 1.93
N GLN A 3 3.76 18.49 1.02
CA GLN A 3 2.54 18.04 0.38
C GLN A 3 1.96 16.88 1.19
N ILE A 4 0.69 17.01 1.60
CA ILE A 4 -0.02 15.95 2.32
C ILE A 4 -1.01 15.33 1.35
N LEU A 5 -0.81 14.04 1.01
CA LEU A 5 -1.77 13.24 0.27
C LEU A 5 -2.65 12.48 1.26
N ILE A 6 -3.94 12.74 1.23
CA ILE A 6 -4.92 12.10 2.10
C ILE A 6 -5.67 11.05 1.28
N CYS A 7 -5.46 9.78 1.60
CA CYS A 7 -6.18 8.65 1.03
C CYS A 7 -6.93 7.89 2.12
N TYR A 8 -8.19 7.59 1.88
CA TYR A 8 -8.95 6.68 2.74
C TYR A 8 -9.74 5.70 1.89
N TRP A 9 -9.64 4.43 2.24
CA TRP A 9 -10.48 3.38 1.68
C TRP A 9 -11.03 2.52 2.81
N SER A 10 -12.35 2.50 2.93
CA SER A 10 -13.06 1.54 3.77
C SER A 10 -13.50 0.36 2.91
N PHE A 11 -13.09 -0.85 3.27
CA PHE A 11 -13.69 -2.06 2.69
C PHE A 11 -15.14 -2.16 3.20
N ALA A 12 -16.10 -1.81 2.36
CA ALA A 12 -17.48 -2.18 2.60
C ALA A 12 -17.63 -3.69 2.36
N VAL A 13 -17.75 -4.44 3.44
CA VAL A 13 -18.26 -5.81 3.40
C VAL A 13 -19.78 -5.68 3.17
N GLY A 14 -20.21 -5.86 1.92
CA GLY A 14 -21.63 -5.79 1.55
C GLY A 14 -21.82 -4.94 0.30
N GLY A 15 -21.99 -5.62 -0.84
CA GLY A 15 -22.04 -5.03 -2.18
C GLY A 15 -23.12 -3.98 -2.37
N THR A 16 -22.74 -2.74 -2.28
CA THR A 16 -23.43 -1.64 -2.92
C THR A 16 -22.37 -0.77 -3.58
N ILE A 17 -22.22 -0.92 -4.86
CA ILE A 17 -21.41 -0.04 -5.70
C ILE A 17 -22.14 1.31 -5.74
N LEU A 18 -21.66 2.27 -4.97
CA LEU A 18 -22.07 3.66 -5.13
C LEU A 18 -21.45 4.16 -6.44
N ARG A 19 -22.30 4.42 -7.42
CA ARG A 19 -21.92 5.16 -8.63
C ARG A 19 -21.45 6.55 -8.24
N PRO A 20 -20.40 7.10 -8.87
CA PRO A 20 -20.06 8.50 -8.72
C PRO A 20 -21.25 9.35 -9.14
N MET A 21 -21.71 10.26 -8.30
CA MET A 21 -22.66 11.29 -8.70
C MET A 21 -21.92 12.28 -9.59
N ASP A 22 -22.32 12.35 -10.86
CA ASP A 22 -21.97 13.43 -11.75
C ASP A 22 -22.52 14.74 -11.20
N SER A 23 -21.68 15.52 -10.57
CA SER A 23 -21.89 16.96 -10.42
C SER A 23 -20.63 17.65 -10.91
N ALA A 24 -20.68 18.02 -12.19
CA ALA A 24 -19.83 19.07 -12.71
C ALA A 24 -20.14 20.35 -11.93
N ASP A 25 -19.15 20.88 -11.29
CA ASP A 25 -18.78 22.28 -11.11
C ASP A 25 -18.08 22.49 -9.76
N ASN A 26 -16.81 22.91 -9.88
CA ASN A 26 -15.86 23.35 -8.85
C ASN A 26 -14.94 22.27 -8.23
N ILE A 27 -13.85 21.92 -8.94
CA ILE A 27 -12.61 22.68 -9.06
C ILE A 27 -11.76 22.61 -7.79
N ILE A 28 -11.49 21.42 -7.30
CA ILE A 28 -10.11 21.02 -7.08
C ILE A 28 -9.77 20.27 -8.36
N LYS A 29 -8.80 20.74 -9.17
CA LYS A 29 -8.37 20.04 -10.37
C LYS A 29 -8.04 18.61 -9.93
N LYS A 30 -8.87 17.65 -10.35
CA LYS A 30 -8.59 16.22 -10.26
C LYS A 30 -7.49 15.94 -11.29
N GLU A 31 -6.29 16.35 -10.96
CA GLU A 31 -5.13 16.05 -11.78
C GLU A 31 -4.96 14.54 -11.76
N ASN A 32 -4.83 13.99 -12.93
CA ASN A 32 -4.65 12.55 -13.10
C ASN A 32 -3.25 12.21 -12.56
N ILE A 33 -3.17 11.80 -11.30
CA ILE A 33 -1.93 11.55 -10.55
C ILE A 33 -0.97 10.63 -11.32
N LEU A 34 -1.52 9.75 -12.16
CA LEU A 34 -0.76 8.80 -12.97
C LEU A 34 -0.17 9.42 -14.25
N SER A 35 -0.77 10.51 -14.79
CA SER A 35 -0.29 11.14 -16.03
C SER A 35 0.86 12.12 -15.81
N GLU A 36 1.05 12.62 -14.59
CA GLU A 36 2.09 13.59 -14.24
C GLU A 36 3.32 12.97 -13.56
N ARG A 37 3.38 11.65 -13.39
CA ARG A 37 4.59 11.01 -12.93
C ARG A 37 5.69 11.24 -13.96
N THR A 38 6.50 12.25 -13.72
CA THR A 38 7.81 12.37 -14.35
C THR A 38 8.56 11.10 -13.97
N GLN A 39 8.84 10.22 -14.93
CA GLN A 39 9.61 8.99 -14.73
C GLN A 39 11.06 9.33 -14.41
N LEU A 40 11.29 9.94 -13.25
CA LEU A 40 12.63 10.01 -12.70
C LEU A 40 12.98 8.59 -12.25
N PRO A 41 14.18 8.09 -12.60
CA PRO A 41 14.60 6.77 -12.15
C PRO A 41 14.56 6.75 -10.62
N ALA A 42 13.84 5.79 -10.06
CA ALA A 42 13.74 5.61 -8.63
C ALA A 42 15.15 5.46 -8.03
N ASN A 43 15.41 6.15 -6.94
CA ASN A 43 16.70 6.09 -6.27
C ASN A 43 16.67 4.99 -5.19
N TYR A 44 16.89 3.75 -5.59
CA TYR A 44 17.10 2.67 -4.64
C TYR A 44 18.52 2.71 -4.08
N GLN A 45 18.64 2.57 -2.76
CA GLN A 45 19.91 2.60 -2.06
C GLN A 45 20.01 1.36 -1.15
N LEU A 46 20.75 0.35 -1.65
CA LEU A 46 20.97 -0.89 -0.91
C LEU A 46 22.03 -0.68 0.16
N THR A 47 21.68 -1.04 1.39
CA THR A 47 22.57 -0.96 2.55
C THR A 47 22.89 -2.37 3.02
N SER A 48 24.17 -2.76 2.97
CA SER A 48 24.63 -4.07 3.46
C SER A 48 26.10 -4.04 3.85
N ASN A 49 26.44 -4.81 4.88
CA ASN A 49 27.82 -5.06 5.29
C ASN A 49 28.46 -6.20 4.43
N PHE A 50 27.70 -6.83 3.57
CA PHE A 50 28.13 -7.94 2.71
C PHE A 50 28.20 -7.51 1.25
N ALA A 51 29.15 -8.08 0.52
CA ALA A 51 29.20 -7.98 -0.93
C ALA A 51 28.74 -9.31 -1.57
N PRO A 52 28.17 -9.27 -2.77
CA PRO A 52 27.83 -10.49 -3.51
C PRO A 52 29.06 -11.39 -3.68
N ASN A 53 28.90 -12.69 -3.42
CA ASN A 53 29.97 -13.68 -3.48
C ASN A 53 29.52 -14.99 -4.16
N GLY A 54 30.48 -15.82 -4.55
CA GLY A 54 30.21 -17.07 -5.28
C GLY A 54 29.52 -16.83 -6.61
N ASP A 55 28.39 -17.48 -6.84
CA ASP A 55 27.60 -17.36 -8.07
C ASP A 55 26.67 -16.14 -8.11
N GLN A 56 26.53 -15.41 -6.99
CA GLN A 56 25.60 -14.26 -6.90
C GLN A 56 25.92 -13.15 -7.92
N PRO A 57 27.18 -12.71 -8.13
CA PRO A 57 27.48 -11.68 -9.13
C PRO A 57 27.06 -12.06 -10.54
N THR A 58 27.23 -13.34 -10.92
CA THR A 58 26.79 -13.86 -12.21
C THR A 58 25.28 -13.85 -12.32
N ALA A 59 24.57 -14.37 -11.30
CA ALA A 59 23.11 -14.39 -11.26
C ALA A 59 22.50 -12.97 -11.31
N ILE A 60 23.07 -12.01 -10.58
CA ILE A 60 22.64 -10.60 -10.62
C ILE A 60 22.75 -10.04 -12.04
N LYS A 61 23.90 -10.27 -12.69
CA LYS A 61 24.15 -9.77 -14.04
C LYS A 61 23.19 -10.38 -15.06
N GLU A 62 22.97 -11.70 -15.00
CA GLU A 62 22.07 -12.41 -15.92
C GLU A 62 20.62 -11.95 -15.73
N LEU A 63 20.13 -11.88 -14.50
CA LEU A 63 18.78 -11.40 -14.20
C LEU A 63 18.57 -9.95 -14.65
N PHE A 64 19.55 -9.08 -14.41
CA PHE A 64 19.49 -7.69 -14.85
C PHE A 64 19.48 -7.56 -16.37
N SER A 65 20.34 -8.35 -17.08
CA SER A 65 20.37 -8.38 -18.55
C SER A 65 19.03 -8.80 -19.12
N GLY A 66 18.47 -9.92 -18.64
CA GLY A 66 17.20 -10.42 -19.12
C GLY A 66 16.05 -9.41 -18.90
N ILE A 67 15.99 -8.73 -17.74
CA ILE A 67 15.02 -7.65 -17.50
C ILE A 67 15.22 -6.50 -18.49
N SER A 68 16.47 -6.14 -18.78
CA SER A 68 16.81 -5.04 -19.69
C SER A 68 16.49 -5.37 -21.15
N GLU A 69 16.60 -6.63 -21.53
CA GLU A 69 16.26 -7.18 -22.85
C GLU A 69 14.76 -7.46 -23.00
N GLY A 70 13.99 -7.30 -21.92
CA GLY A 70 12.54 -7.48 -21.93
C GLY A 70 12.08 -8.93 -21.78
N GLU A 71 12.94 -9.82 -21.27
CA GLU A 71 12.53 -11.17 -20.89
C GLU A 71 11.42 -11.13 -19.86
N ARG A 72 10.34 -11.85 -20.15
CA ARG A 72 9.16 -11.84 -19.33
C ARG A 72 9.32 -12.69 -18.06
N ASP A 73 9.93 -13.84 -18.20
CA ASP A 73 9.99 -14.86 -17.16
C ASP A 73 11.45 -15.31 -16.95
N GLN A 74 11.92 -15.24 -15.70
CA GLN A 74 13.25 -15.68 -15.31
C GLN A 74 13.18 -16.51 -14.03
N VAL A 75 14.06 -17.46 -13.85
CA VAL A 75 14.07 -18.36 -12.68
C VAL A 75 15.42 -18.31 -11.99
N LEU A 76 15.43 -17.91 -10.72
CA LEU A 76 16.59 -17.99 -9.85
C LEU A 76 16.53 -19.26 -8.98
N LEU A 77 17.37 -20.25 -9.31
CA LEU A 77 17.50 -21.47 -8.53
C LEU A 77 18.63 -21.35 -7.50
N GLY A 78 18.35 -21.84 -6.30
CA GLY A 78 19.33 -21.84 -5.21
C GLY A 78 18.80 -22.55 -3.98
N VAL A 79 19.69 -23.19 -3.22
CA VAL A 79 19.35 -23.84 -1.95
C VAL A 79 18.94 -22.79 -0.90
N THR A 80 18.30 -23.24 0.17
CA THR A 80 17.99 -22.37 1.31
C THR A 80 19.30 -21.82 1.88
N GLY A 81 19.33 -20.51 2.19
CA GLY A 81 20.52 -19.83 2.70
C GLY A 81 21.56 -19.41 1.64
N SER A 82 21.32 -19.63 0.34
CA SER A 82 22.24 -19.18 -0.73
C SER A 82 22.21 -17.66 -0.99
N GLY A 83 21.42 -16.92 -0.24
CA GLY A 83 21.32 -15.46 -0.40
C GLY A 83 20.45 -15.01 -1.58
N LYS A 84 19.43 -15.79 -1.97
CA LYS A 84 18.51 -15.41 -3.07
C LYS A 84 17.86 -14.03 -2.84
N THR A 85 17.43 -13.75 -1.61
CA THR A 85 16.83 -12.42 -1.25
C THR A 85 17.84 -11.31 -1.50
N PHE A 86 19.09 -11.50 -1.11
CA PHE A 86 20.18 -10.55 -1.34
C PHE A 86 20.48 -10.34 -2.81
N THR A 87 20.49 -11.43 -3.59
CA THR A 87 20.63 -11.38 -5.06
C THR A 87 19.52 -10.55 -5.70
N ILE A 88 18.25 -10.80 -5.33
CA ILE A 88 17.10 -10.05 -5.85
C ILE A 88 17.15 -8.58 -5.41
N ALA A 89 17.60 -8.28 -4.20
CA ALA A 89 17.76 -6.90 -3.74
C ALA A 89 18.72 -6.11 -4.65
N HIS A 90 19.87 -6.71 -5.04
CA HIS A 90 20.77 -6.08 -5.99
C HIS A 90 20.16 -5.90 -7.39
N VAL A 91 19.33 -6.83 -7.84
CA VAL A 91 18.60 -6.68 -9.11
C VAL A 91 17.61 -5.52 -9.03
N ILE A 92 16.87 -5.37 -7.92
CA ILE A 92 15.94 -4.24 -7.70
C ILE A 92 16.70 -2.91 -7.72
N GLU A 93 17.83 -2.82 -7.00
CA GLU A 93 18.67 -1.62 -7.00
C GLU A 93 19.14 -1.21 -8.39
N GLN A 94 19.59 -2.18 -9.20
CA GLN A 94 20.10 -1.93 -10.55
C GLN A 94 19.00 -1.57 -11.55
N THR A 95 17.83 -2.22 -11.45
CA THR A 95 16.72 -1.98 -12.38
C THR A 95 16.00 -0.65 -12.11
N LYS A 96 16.06 -0.15 -10.88
CA LYS A 96 15.41 1.09 -10.43
C LYS A 96 13.93 1.16 -10.78
N ARG A 97 13.24 0.02 -10.68
CA ARG A 97 11.80 -0.11 -10.93
C ARG A 97 11.06 -0.49 -9.64
N PRO A 98 9.81 -0.05 -9.46
CA PRO A 98 8.96 -0.57 -8.40
C PRO A 98 8.90 -2.10 -8.45
N ALA A 99 8.97 -2.73 -7.29
CA ALA A 99 9.02 -4.18 -7.18
C ALA A 99 7.86 -4.73 -6.35
N LEU A 100 7.27 -5.84 -6.81
CA LEU A 100 6.27 -6.60 -6.07
C LEU A 100 6.83 -8.00 -5.78
N ILE A 101 6.99 -8.32 -4.50
CA ILE A 101 7.47 -9.61 -4.01
C ILE A 101 6.26 -10.38 -3.47
N LEU A 102 5.91 -11.49 -4.13
CA LEU A 102 4.79 -12.34 -3.74
C LEU A 102 5.28 -13.52 -2.91
N ALA A 103 4.75 -13.66 -1.71
CA ALA A 103 4.98 -14.80 -0.83
C ALA A 103 3.72 -15.68 -0.71
N PRO A 104 3.87 -17.01 -0.58
CA PRO A 104 2.74 -17.94 -0.50
C PRO A 104 1.92 -17.81 0.77
N ASN A 105 2.49 -17.24 1.84
CA ASN A 105 1.81 -17.05 3.12
C ASN A 105 2.30 -15.81 3.88
N LYS A 106 1.57 -15.42 4.93
CA LYS A 106 1.88 -14.24 5.75
C LYS A 106 3.24 -14.32 6.44
N THR A 107 3.62 -15.51 6.94
CA THR A 107 4.87 -15.71 7.69
C THR A 107 6.09 -15.45 6.81
N LEU A 108 6.10 -16.02 5.60
CA LEU A 108 7.19 -15.78 4.65
C LEU A 108 7.17 -14.34 4.14
N ALA A 109 5.99 -13.76 3.93
CA ALA A 109 5.88 -12.35 3.58
C ALA A 109 6.48 -11.45 4.68
N ALA A 110 6.22 -11.73 5.95
CA ALA A 110 6.79 -10.98 7.07
C ALA A 110 8.33 -11.09 7.14
N GLN A 111 8.86 -12.29 6.91
CA GLN A 111 10.31 -12.51 6.83
C GLN A 111 10.94 -11.69 5.70
N LEU A 112 10.40 -11.81 4.47
CA LEU A 112 10.90 -11.08 3.30
C LEU A 112 10.77 -9.56 3.47
N TYR A 113 9.69 -9.09 4.10
CA TYR A 113 9.52 -7.69 4.44
C TYR A 113 10.63 -7.19 5.37
N GLY A 114 10.93 -7.95 6.45
CA GLY A 114 12.00 -7.62 7.38
C GLY A 114 13.38 -7.59 6.70
N GLU A 115 13.68 -8.60 5.84
CA GLU A 115 14.92 -8.66 5.07
C GLU A 115 15.04 -7.46 4.11
N MET A 116 13.99 -7.16 3.33
CA MET A 116 13.99 -6.02 2.40
C MET A 116 14.08 -4.68 3.12
N LYS A 117 13.39 -4.52 4.25
CA LYS A 117 13.45 -3.29 5.07
C LYS A 117 14.84 -3.04 5.64
N ALA A 118 15.56 -4.09 6.00
CA ALA A 118 16.95 -4.00 6.45
C ALA A 118 17.92 -3.64 5.30
N LEU A 119 17.65 -4.13 4.09
CA LEU A 119 18.47 -3.85 2.91
C LEU A 119 18.18 -2.49 2.27
N PHE A 120 16.96 -1.97 2.41
CA PHE A 120 16.50 -0.70 1.86
C PHE A 120 15.86 0.19 2.94
N PRO A 121 16.64 0.67 3.92
CA PRO A 121 16.10 1.41 5.07
C PRO A 121 15.45 2.75 4.69
N ASP A 122 15.94 3.40 3.64
CA ASP A 122 15.49 4.73 3.18
C ASP A 122 14.43 4.69 2.07
N ASN A 123 14.19 3.50 1.50
CA ASN A 123 13.19 3.30 0.47
C ASN A 123 11.82 2.88 1.05
N ALA A 124 10.78 3.00 0.26
CA ALA A 124 9.44 2.60 0.66
C ALA A 124 9.28 1.07 0.55
N VAL A 125 9.68 0.37 1.60
CA VAL A 125 9.40 -1.08 1.72
C VAL A 125 8.12 -1.25 2.50
N GLU A 126 7.09 -1.85 1.86
CA GLU A 126 5.73 -1.92 2.36
C GLU A 126 5.23 -3.36 2.45
N TYR A 127 4.33 -3.61 3.41
CA TYR A 127 3.77 -4.93 3.69
C TYR A 127 2.30 -4.99 3.34
N PHE A 128 1.90 -5.95 2.49
CA PHE A 128 0.54 -6.05 1.99
C PHE A 128 0.01 -7.49 2.05
N VAL A 129 -0.65 -7.83 3.15
CA VAL A 129 -1.25 -9.15 3.37
C VAL A 129 -2.71 -9.04 3.79
N SER A 130 -3.42 -10.16 3.94
CA SER A 130 -4.78 -10.15 4.46
C SER A 130 -4.82 -9.59 5.88
N TYR A 131 -5.72 -8.65 6.15
CA TYR A 131 -5.90 -8.02 7.46
C TYR A 131 -6.69 -8.88 8.45
N TYR A 132 -7.26 -10.01 8.01
CA TYR A 132 -7.91 -10.95 8.91
C TYR A 132 -6.85 -11.79 9.65
N ASP A 133 -6.89 -11.76 10.98
CA ASP A 133 -6.09 -12.66 11.80
C ASP A 133 -6.79 -14.01 11.95
N TYR A 134 -8.12 -13.97 12.07
CA TYR A 134 -8.98 -15.13 12.18
C TYR A 134 -10.20 -14.94 11.27
N TYR A 135 -10.57 -16.01 10.58
CA TYR A 135 -11.78 -16.07 9.78
C TYR A 135 -12.42 -17.45 9.94
N GLN A 136 -13.58 -17.47 10.54
CA GLN A 136 -14.42 -18.64 10.64
C GLN A 136 -15.67 -18.43 9.77
N PRO A 137 -15.85 -19.22 8.70
CA PRO A 137 -17.09 -19.17 7.93
C PRO A 137 -18.24 -19.72 8.76
N GLU A 138 -19.43 -19.26 8.46
CA GLU A 138 -20.63 -19.86 9.02
C GLU A 138 -20.74 -21.33 8.60
N ALA A 139 -21.13 -22.18 9.54
CA ALA A 139 -21.31 -23.59 9.29
C ALA A 139 -22.45 -24.15 10.16
N TYR A 140 -23.21 -25.09 9.60
CA TYR A 140 -24.22 -25.85 10.36
C TYR A 140 -23.78 -27.29 10.52
N VAL A 141 -23.78 -27.78 11.76
CA VAL A 141 -23.43 -29.15 12.11
C VAL A 141 -24.70 -29.94 12.42
N PRO A 142 -25.27 -30.69 11.44
CA PRO A 142 -26.57 -31.35 11.60
C PRO A 142 -26.65 -32.34 12.76
N ARG A 143 -25.53 -33.01 13.13
CA ARG A 143 -25.46 -34.00 14.20
C ARG A 143 -25.73 -33.43 15.60
N SER A 144 -25.35 -32.16 15.82
CA SER A 144 -25.48 -31.48 17.10
C SER A 144 -26.50 -30.35 17.08
N ASP A 145 -27.18 -30.16 15.95
CA ASP A 145 -28.07 -29.02 15.70
C ASP A 145 -27.40 -27.69 16.08
N LEU A 146 -26.10 -27.58 15.77
CA LEU A 146 -25.27 -26.42 16.13
C LEU A 146 -25.04 -25.55 14.91
N TYR A 147 -25.44 -24.29 14.99
CA TYR A 147 -25.07 -23.24 14.04
C TYR A 147 -23.84 -22.53 14.57
N ILE A 148 -22.78 -22.55 13.77
CA ILE A 148 -21.54 -21.80 14.03
C ILE A 148 -21.67 -20.50 13.26
N GLU A 149 -21.69 -19.38 13.98
CA GLU A 149 -21.76 -18.06 13.39
C GLU A 149 -20.45 -17.69 12.72
N LYS A 150 -20.55 -16.84 11.68
CA LYS A 150 -19.38 -16.25 11.03
C LYS A 150 -18.66 -15.34 12.02
N GLU A 151 -17.37 -15.60 12.23
CA GLU A 151 -16.51 -14.78 13.06
C GLU A 151 -15.27 -14.33 12.30
N SER A 152 -14.90 -13.07 12.45
CA SER A 152 -13.69 -12.53 11.87
C SER A 152 -13.10 -11.45 12.77
N SER A 153 -11.79 -11.51 12.98
CA SER A 153 -11.07 -10.44 13.65
C SER A 153 -10.15 -9.71 12.66
N ILE A 154 -10.22 -8.40 12.68
CA ILE A 154 -9.38 -7.52 11.84
C ILE A 154 -8.19 -7.06 12.67
N ASN A 155 -7.00 -7.22 12.10
CA ASN A 155 -5.78 -6.67 12.67
C ASN A 155 -5.60 -5.23 12.17
N GLU A 156 -5.81 -4.27 13.07
CA GLU A 156 -5.73 -2.85 12.75
C GLU A 156 -4.32 -2.41 12.29
N GLN A 157 -3.27 -3.06 12.78
CA GLN A 157 -1.91 -2.78 12.36
C GLN A 157 -1.68 -3.20 10.91
N ILE A 158 -2.13 -4.39 10.52
CA ILE A 158 -2.04 -4.86 9.13
C ILE A 158 -2.89 -3.99 8.22
N ASP A 159 -4.09 -3.59 8.65
CA ASP A 159 -4.94 -2.69 7.89
C ASP A 159 -4.23 -1.35 7.61
N ARG A 160 -3.61 -0.76 8.62
CA ARG A 160 -2.78 0.44 8.47
C ARG A 160 -1.63 0.26 7.49
N MET A 161 -0.89 -0.87 7.58
CA MET A 161 0.21 -1.17 6.65
C MET A 161 -0.27 -1.29 5.21
N ARG A 162 -1.48 -1.83 4.98
CA ARG A 162 -2.10 -1.88 3.65
C ARG A 162 -2.41 -0.48 3.11
N HIS A 163 -2.91 0.42 3.95
CA HIS A 163 -3.11 1.82 3.57
C HIS A 163 -1.80 2.53 3.25
N SER A 164 -0.74 2.29 4.05
CA SER A 164 0.60 2.79 3.79
C SER A 164 1.14 2.32 2.43
N ALA A 165 1.03 1.02 2.15
CA ALA A 165 1.47 0.44 0.89
C ALA A 165 0.76 1.06 -0.33
N THR A 166 -0.55 1.26 -0.23
CA THR A 166 -1.32 1.88 -1.30
C THR A 166 -0.92 3.34 -1.52
N ARG A 167 -0.71 4.08 -0.43
CA ARG A 167 -0.23 5.45 -0.48
C ARG A 167 1.16 5.53 -1.12
N ALA A 168 2.09 4.68 -0.68
CA ALA A 168 3.44 4.64 -1.21
C ALA A 168 3.45 4.44 -2.73
N LEU A 169 2.59 3.55 -3.26
CA LEU A 169 2.43 3.34 -4.71
C LEU A 169 1.95 4.58 -5.46
N LEU A 170 1.17 5.44 -4.81
CA LEU A 170 0.66 6.67 -5.43
C LEU A 170 1.65 7.84 -5.34
N GLU A 171 2.50 7.87 -4.31
CA GLU A 171 3.38 9.01 -4.02
C GLU A 171 4.83 8.80 -4.44
N ARG A 172 5.31 7.54 -4.47
CA ARG A 172 6.74 7.22 -4.62
C ARG A 172 6.98 6.28 -5.79
N ASP A 173 8.16 6.39 -6.39
CA ASP A 173 8.63 5.52 -7.47
C ASP A 173 9.62 4.44 -6.96
N ASP A 174 10.17 4.62 -5.76
CA ASP A 174 11.11 3.72 -5.10
C ASP A 174 10.42 2.75 -4.13
N VAL A 175 9.39 2.05 -4.61
CA VAL A 175 8.50 1.22 -3.78
C VAL A 175 8.81 -0.27 -3.95
N ILE A 176 8.97 -0.97 -2.84
CA ILE A 176 9.05 -2.44 -2.78
C ILE A 176 7.87 -2.93 -1.94
N ILE A 177 6.94 -3.64 -2.57
CA ILE A 177 5.81 -4.24 -1.84
C ILE A 177 6.06 -5.71 -1.63
N VAL A 178 6.02 -6.15 -0.37
CA VAL A 178 6.01 -7.57 -0.02
C VAL A 178 4.59 -7.97 0.33
N ALA A 179 4.02 -8.87 -0.48
CA ALA A 179 2.61 -9.22 -0.40
C ALA A 179 2.37 -10.72 -0.32
N SER A 180 1.21 -11.09 0.19
CA SER A 180 0.66 -12.44 0.05
C SER A 180 -0.36 -12.48 -1.09
N VAL A 181 -0.92 -13.65 -1.37
CA VAL A 181 -1.96 -13.86 -2.39
C VAL A 181 -3.16 -12.91 -2.28
N SER A 182 -3.39 -12.31 -1.11
CA SER A 182 -4.48 -11.34 -0.92
C SER A 182 -4.37 -10.07 -1.77
N CYS A 183 -3.20 -9.77 -2.34
CA CYS A 183 -3.02 -8.62 -3.21
C CYS A 183 -3.65 -8.80 -4.61
N ILE A 184 -3.96 -10.04 -5.03
CA ILE A 184 -4.61 -10.31 -6.32
C ILE A 184 -6.12 -10.01 -6.31
N TYR A 185 -6.72 -9.96 -5.14
CA TYR A 185 -8.14 -9.60 -5.01
C TYR A 185 -8.26 -8.08 -5.13
N GLY A 186 -8.95 -7.64 -6.19
CA GLY A 186 -9.04 -6.24 -6.56
C GLY A 186 -9.58 -5.34 -5.47
N ILE A 187 -8.92 -4.21 -5.29
CA ILE A 187 -9.34 -3.13 -4.38
C ILE A 187 -10.24 -2.14 -5.13
N GLY A 188 -10.39 -2.29 -6.44
CA GLY A 188 -11.06 -1.38 -7.35
C GLY A 188 -10.18 -1.00 -8.54
N SER A 189 -10.65 -0.11 -9.40
CA SER A 189 -9.83 0.38 -10.50
C SER A 189 -8.82 1.42 -10.01
N VAL A 190 -7.67 1.48 -10.66
CA VAL A 190 -6.61 2.46 -10.37
C VAL A 190 -7.13 3.89 -10.59
N GLU A 191 -7.99 4.07 -11.60
CA GLU A 191 -8.64 5.35 -11.91
C GLU A 191 -9.54 5.80 -10.76
N THR A 192 -10.36 4.91 -10.22
CA THR A 192 -11.21 5.20 -9.05
C THR A 192 -10.35 5.57 -7.85
N TYR A 193 -9.24 4.87 -7.64
CA TYR A 193 -8.33 5.15 -6.54
C TYR A 193 -7.67 6.52 -6.66
N SER A 194 -7.19 6.89 -7.85
CA SER A 194 -6.55 8.18 -8.10
C SER A 194 -7.52 9.37 -7.92
N THR A 195 -8.82 9.16 -8.15
CA THR A 195 -9.85 10.18 -7.92
C THR A 195 -10.24 10.33 -6.44
N MET A 196 -9.92 9.34 -5.61
CA MET A 196 -10.18 9.33 -4.17
C MET A 196 -8.98 9.82 -3.36
N THR A 197 -8.31 10.86 -3.83
CA THR A 197 -7.17 11.50 -3.15
C THR A 197 -7.39 12.99 -3.03
N LEU A 198 -6.98 13.56 -1.91
CA LEU A 198 -6.97 15.00 -1.68
C LEU A 198 -5.54 15.45 -1.43
N ARG A 199 -5.02 16.34 -2.26
CA ARG A 199 -3.71 16.96 -2.10
C ARG A 199 -3.87 18.33 -1.47
N LEU A 200 -3.11 18.59 -0.43
CA LEU A 200 -3.02 19.87 0.23
C LEU A 200 -1.54 20.21 0.43
N ALA A 201 -1.16 21.44 0.11
CA ALA A 201 0.16 21.96 0.36
C ALA A 201 0.08 23.12 1.37
N GLU A 202 1.17 23.33 2.10
CA GLU A 202 1.28 24.48 2.99
C GLU A 202 1.17 25.78 2.19
N GLY A 203 0.21 26.65 2.58
CA GLY A 203 -0.10 27.89 1.90
C GLY A 203 -1.25 27.81 0.90
N ASP A 204 -1.85 26.63 0.69
CA ASP A 204 -3.05 26.50 -0.14
C ASP A 204 -4.25 27.16 0.54
N GLU A 205 -5.01 27.90 -0.26
CA GLU A 205 -6.30 28.45 0.17
C GLU A 205 -7.43 27.49 -0.26
N ILE A 206 -8.17 26.97 0.71
CA ILE A 206 -9.30 26.10 0.46
C ILE A 206 -10.52 26.55 1.26
N GLU A 207 -11.68 26.57 0.61
CA GLU A 207 -12.93 26.81 1.30
C GLU A 207 -13.24 25.67 2.27
N ARG A 208 -13.54 26.01 3.53
CA ARG A 208 -13.80 25.04 4.59
C ARG A 208 -14.89 24.00 4.23
N GLN A 209 -16.00 24.44 3.63
CA GLN A 209 -17.10 23.54 3.27
C GLN A 209 -16.66 22.53 2.20
N THR A 210 -15.87 22.99 1.23
CA THR A 210 -15.28 22.15 0.18
C THR A 210 -14.33 21.12 0.78
N LEU A 211 -13.45 21.51 1.71
CA LEU A 211 -12.56 20.58 2.42
C LEU A 211 -13.34 19.50 3.17
N LEU A 212 -14.35 19.89 3.95
CA LEU A 212 -15.16 18.95 4.74
C LEU A 212 -15.96 17.98 3.86
N ARG A 213 -16.46 18.45 2.71
CA ARG A 213 -17.12 17.60 1.71
C ARG A 213 -16.14 16.59 1.13
N SER A 214 -14.94 17.02 0.69
CA SER A 214 -13.91 16.15 0.15
C SER A 214 -13.48 15.09 1.15
N LEU A 215 -13.29 15.44 2.43
CA LEU A 215 -12.99 14.47 3.48
C LEU A 215 -14.11 13.43 3.67
N THR A 216 -15.37 13.84 3.57
CA THR A 216 -16.51 12.93 3.66
C THR A 216 -16.60 12.02 2.42
N GLU A 217 -16.36 12.54 1.23
CA GLU A 217 -16.28 11.77 -0.02
C GLU A 217 -15.15 10.72 0.06
N LEU A 218 -14.03 11.05 0.69
CA LEU A 218 -12.93 10.15 1.00
C LEU A 218 -13.24 9.17 2.15
N GLN A 219 -14.48 9.09 2.62
CA GLN A 219 -14.95 8.19 3.68
C GLN A 219 -14.42 8.51 5.08
N TYR A 220 -13.80 9.66 5.31
CA TYR A 220 -13.47 10.10 6.66
C TYR A 220 -14.75 10.48 7.42
N ARG A 221 -14.80 10.10 8.69
CA ARG A 221 -15.96 10.42 9.55
C ARG A 221 -15.64 11.60 10.45
N ARG A 222 -16.60 12.53 10.55
CA ARG A 222 -16.49 13.59 11.56
C ARG A 222 -16.72 13.01 12.93
N ASN A 223 -15.78 13.22 13.84
CA ASN A 223 -15.93 12.84 15.24
C ASN A 223 -15.21 13.86 16.13
N ASP A 224 -15.97 14.79 16.69
CA ASP A 224 -15.43 15.88 17.51
C ASP A 224 -15.10 15.42 18.94
N LEU A 225 -15.66 14.29 19.41
CA LEU A 225 -15.47 13.75 20.74
C LEU A 225 -14.35 12.71 20.82
N ASN A 226 -14.41 11.71 19.94
CA ASN A 226 -13.44 10.62 19.91
C ASN A 226 -12.61 10.70 18.61
N PHE A 227 -11.45 11.32 18.72
CA PHE A 227 -10.55 11.53 17.58
C PHE A 227 -9.64 10.32 17.39
N VAL A 228 -10.08 9.43 16.54
CA VAL A 228 -9.41 8.17 16.19
C VAL A 228 -8.99 8.13 14.72
N ARG A 229 -8.21 7.15 14.33
CA ARG A 229 -7.77 6.94 12.94
C ARG A 229 -8.96 6.89 11.97
N GLY A 230 -8.83 7.56 10.83
CA GLY A 230 -9.92 7.66 9.83
C GLY A 230 -11.03 8.65 10.21
N THR A 231 -10.77 9.52 11.18
CA THR A 231 -11.72 10.60 11.54
C THR A 231 -11.11 11.97 11.35
N PHE A 232 -11.98 12.96 11.22
CA PHE A 232 -11.62 14.37 11.32
C PHE A 232 -12.51 15.08 12.35
N ARG A 233 -12.01 16.16 12.92
CA ARG A 233 -12.76 17.02 13.82
C ARG A 233 -12.61 18.49 13.44
N VAL A 234 -13.59 19.29 13.81
CA VAL A 234 -13.64 20.72 13.49
C VAL A 234 -13.82 21.52 14.76
N ARG A 235 -12.89 22.43 15.03
CA ARG A 235 -12.95 23.35 16.18
C ARG A 235 -12.71 24.77 15.69
N GLY A 236 -13.81 25.54 15.56
CA GLY A 236 -13.74 26.88 14.95
C GLY A 236 -13.25 26.77 13.49
N ASP A 237 -12.16 27.45 13.17
CA ASP A 237 -11.56 27.43 11.84
C ASP A 237 -10.54 26.31 11.65
N ASN A 238 -10.20 25.59 12.71
CA ASN A 238 -9.25 24.49 12.63
C ASN A 238 -9.94 23.19 12.25
N VAL A 239 -9.40 22.53 11.25
CA VAL A 239 -9.76 21.16 10.85
C VAL A 239 -8.57 20.25 11.17
N GLU A 240 -8.79 19.29 12.04
CA GLU A 240 -7.81 18.29 12.40
C GLU A 240 -8.19 16.96 11.76
N LEU A 241 -7.24 16.29 11.14
CA LEU A 241 -7.41 15.01 10.46
C LEU A 241 -6.49 13.97 11.08
N PHE A 242 -7.01 12.75 11.31
CA PHE A 242 -6.20 11.60 11.66
C PHE A 242 -6.17 10.60 10.50
N PRO A 243 -5.13 10.64 9.65
CA PRO A 243 -5.04 9.81 8.46
C PRO A 243 -5.05 8.31 8.77
N ALA A 244 -5.63 7.52 7.87
CA ALA A 244 -5.81 6.08 8.04
C ALA A 244 -4.49 5.28 8.10
N HIS A 245 -3.41 5.82 7.54
CA HIS A 245 -2.10 5.18 7.42
C HIS A 245 -1.10 5.57 8.53
N LEU A 246 -1.42 6.57 9.36
CA LEU A 246 -0.53 7.01 10.44
C LEU A 246 -0.81 6.29 11.76
N GLU A 247 0.23 6.21 12.60
CA GLU A 247 0.14 5.71 13.97
C GLU A 247 -0.30 6.80 14.94
N ASP A 248 0.27 8.00 14.74
CA ASP A 248 0.06 9.17 15.58
C ASP A 248 -0.68 10.27 14.80
N ARG A 249 -1.17 11.23 15.57
CA ARG A 249 -1.96 12.39 15.11
C ARG A 249 -1.10 13.44 14.44
#